data_fdf80708252fcad4db3ccedb7040d69f
#
_entry.id   fdf80708252fcad4db3ccedb7040d69f
#
_cell.length_a   1.000
_cell.length_b   1.000
_cell.length_c   1.000
_cell.angle_alpha   90.00
_cell.angle_beta   90.00
_cell.angle_gamma   90.00
#
_symmetry.space_group_name_H-M   'P 1'
#
loop_
_entity.id
_entity.type
_entity.pdbx_description
1 polymer ?
#
loop_
_entity_poly.entity_id
_entity_poly.type
_entity_poly.pdbx_seq_one_letter_code
_entity_poly.pdbx_strand_id
1 'polypeptide(L)'
;MGVRLILSILVITTATAWAQGIDHSTLLHPPDNSWPLYHGTYDGQRHSKLEQITPRNVGSLALAWAFQSGQTVEIKSTPLLVDGVLFFTVPDNVWAVDALSGQRLWQYTYPPNHGLHIGNRGLGVYKDWLYFLTPDGHLVSLNAKDGSVRWIVPVADSTKGYWTSMAPLVVGNHVMVGTSGDFDNLVGFIRSVDPETGKTQWQWDATPPLGTAGAPSGGNSWMTGTYDPDLNLAYWGTGNPTPVLSASTRPGDNLYTCSIVALDPDTGKMAWAFQPSPHDTHDWDAAETPVLVDGMFRGIQRKMLLQSSRNGYFFVLDRTNGESLLTVPFGPVNWSLGIDKHGQPIPNPAKEPAPDGRLIAPDESGMANFRSPSFDPKTGLFIVSAHPSYSIYFAKPADGTYGWAGADYGLWGKGVIEAIDYQTGKIRWTHDLGTGTPGAGVLTTNSGLTFTGDMKGNVLALDTSNGKTLWHAGSGARMATSPITYEVAGRQYLLTSSGGVLFAWALPPTASPDKDQWKGSN
;
A
#
# COMPACT_ATOMS: atom_id res chain seq x y z
N MET A 1 62.83 37.05 2.49
CA MET A 1 61.42 37.51 2.30
C MET A 1 60.60 36.33 1.79
N GLY A 2 59.91 35.64 2.64
CA GLY A 2 59.12 34.49 2.29
C GLY A 2 57.63 34.90 2.16
N VAL A 3 57.10 34.74 0.98
CA VAL A 3 55.67 34.96 0.72
C VAL A 3 54.92 33.68 1.13
N ARG A 4 54.06 33.79 2.16
CA ARG A 4 53.11 32.74 2.53
C ARG A 4 51.87 32.89 1.67
N LEU A 5 51.63 31.89 0.81
CA LEU A 5 50.39 31.74 0.08
C LEU A 5 49.33 31.18 1.03
N ILE A 6 48.30 31.94 1.37
CA ILE A 6 47.11 31.47 2.10
C ILE A 6 46.13 30.95 1.06
N LEU A 7 45.96 29.64 1.03
CA LEU A 7 44.94 28.97 0.23
C LEU A 7 43.60 29.03 0.99
N SER A 8 42.71 29.93 0.59
CA SER A 8 41.35 29.96 1.12
C SER A 8 40.51 28.88 0.45
N ILE A 9 40.17 27.82 1.20
CA ILE A 9 39.21 26.81 0.76
C ILE A 9 37.82 27.41 0.90
N LEU A 10 37.20 27.71 -0.25
CA LEU A 10 35.80 28.12 -0.33
C LEU A 10 34.93 26.86 -0.14
N VAL A 11 34.42 26.63 1.05
CA VAL A 11 33.39 25.63 1.29
C VAL A 11 32.08 26.15 0.73
N ILE A 12 31.72 25.71 -0.47
CA ILE A 12 30.40 25.97 -1.04
C ILE A 12 29.43 25.03 -0.33
N THR A 13 28.79 25.50 0.72
CA THR A 13 27.58 24.87 1.25
C THR A 13 26.47 25.11 0.27
N THR A 14 26.16 24.16 -0.60
CA THR A 14 24.92 24.15 -1.36
C THR A 14 23.79 23.92 -0.36
N ALA A 15 23.20 25.01 0.14
CA ALA A 15 21.90 24.95 0.75
C ALA A 15 20.94 24.46 -0.36
N THR A 16 20.46 23.24 -0.27
CA THR A 16 19.34 22.78 -1.05
C THR A 16 18.17 23.69 -0.72
N ALA A 17 17.90 24.66 -1.59
CA ALA A 17 16.70 25.45 -1.51
C ALA A 17 15.54 24.47 -1.71
N TRP A 18 14.68 24.32 -0.71
CA TRP A 18 13.38 23.70 -0.93
C TRP A 18 12.71 24.48 -2.06
N ALA A 19 12.50 23.82 -3.18
CA ALA A 19 11.62 24.31 -4.21
C ALA A 19 10.23 24.48 -3.59
N GLN A 20 9.41 25.34 -4.15
CA GLN A 20 8.05 25.61 -3.65
C GLN A 20 7.34 24.30 -3.33
N GLY A 21 6.74 24.20 -2.13
CA GLY A 21 6.12 22.98 -1.62
C GLY A 21 5.15 22.32 -2.61
N ILE A 22 4.96 21.01 -2.48
CA ILE A 22 4.12 20.18 -3.39
C ILE A 22 2.68 20.65 -3.37
N ASP A 23 2.24 21.30 -4.43
CA ASP A 23 0.85 21.71 -4.63
C ASP A 23 0.00 20.57 -5.24
N HIS A 24 -1.29 20.82 -5.37
CA HIS A 24 -2.23 19.88 -5.96
C HIS A 24 -1.87 19.53 -7.42
N SER A 25 -1.39 20.49 -8.21
CA SER A 25 -1.04 20.26 -9.62
C SER A 25 0.16 19.31 -9.74
N THR A 26 1.12 19.41 -8.84
CA THR A 26 2.27 18.50 -8.75
C THR A 26 1.83 17.08 -8.32
N LEU A 27 0.85 16.95 -7.44
CA LEU A 27 0.30 15.64 -7.06
C LEU A 27 -0.53 15.00 -8.18
N LEU A 28 -1.19 15.80 -9.02
CA LEU A 28 -1.90 15.32 -10.21
C LEU A 28 -0.94 14.80 -11.29
N HIS A 29 0.20 15.46 -11.44
CA HIS A 29 1.21 15.17 -12.46
C HIS A 29 2.61 15.09 -11.83
N PRO A 30 2.89 14.07 -11.00
CA PRO A 30 4.18 13.96 -10.34
C PRO A 30 5.33 13.86 -11.37
N PRO A 31 6.47 14.52 -11.11
CA PRO A 31 7.67 14.30 -11.91
C PRO A 31 8.07 12.81 -11.90
N ASP A 32 8.48 12.28 -13.04
CA ASP A 32 8.81 10.84 -13.20
C ASP A 32 9.97 10.38 -12.30
N ASN A 33 10.82 11.31 -11.87
CA ASN A 33 11.95 11.08 -10.96
C ASN A 33 11.58 11.15 -9.46
N SER A 34 10.31 11.40 -9.12
CA SER A 34 9.80 11.55 -7.75
C SER A 34 8.86 10.40 -7.35
N TRP A 35 8.44 10.40 -6.06
CA TRP A 35 7.46 9.45 -5.52
C TRP A 35 6.64 10.14 -4.40
N PRO A 36 5.80 11.15 -4.72
CA PRO A 36 5.18 12.00 -3.70
C PRO A 36 3.91 11.43 -3.06
N LEU A 37 3.37 10.33 -3.58
CA LEU A 37 2.17 9.66 -3.10
C LEU A 37 2.48 8.23 -2.65
N TYR A 38 1.64 7.65 -1.79
CA TYR A 38 1.79 6.27 -1.32
C TYR A 38 1.98 5.26 -2.45
N HIS A 39 1.26 5.45 -3.55
CA HIS A 39 1.36 4.60 -4.75
C HIS A 39 2.26 5.19 -5.86
N GLY A 40 2.90 6.34 -5.63
CA GLY A 40 3.64 7.13 -6.62
C GLY A 40 2.74 8.11 -7.36
N THR A 41 1.60 7.66 -7.85
CA THR A 41 0.55 8.38 -8.54
C THR A 41 -0.82 8.12 -7.90
N TYR A 42 -1.83 8.91 -8.23
CA TYR A 42 -3.19 8.73 -7.70
C TYR A 42 -3.90 7.47 -8.19
N ASP A 43 -3.48 6.93 -9.33
CA ASP A 43 -4.12 5.78 -9.97
C ASP A 43 -3.78 4.41 -9.34
N GLY A 44 -2.83 4.38 -8.39
CA GLY A 44 -2.47 3.14 -7.71
C GLY A 44 -1.64 2.16 -8.53
N GLN A 45 -1.21 2.52 -9.75
CA GLN A 45 -0.54 1.58 -10.66
C GLN A 45 0.85 1.16 -10.20
N ARG A 46 1.54 1.97 -9.38
CA ARG A 46 2.92 1.70 -8.92
C ARG A 46 3.84 1.32 -10.08
N HIS A 47 3.71 2.03 -11.19
CA HIS A 47 4.50 1.87 -12.39
C HIS A 47 5.41 3.08 -12.57
N SER A 48 6.71 2.86 -12.69
CA SER A 48 7.68 3.93 -12.89
C SER A 48 8.06 4.06 -14.37
N LYS A 49 8.14 5.31 -14.85
CA LYS A 49 8.60 5.62 -16.20
C LYS A 49 10.12 5.64 -16.33
N LEU A 50 10.88 5.50 -15.24
CA LEU A 50 12.34 5.48 -15.27
C LEU A 50 12.87 4.25 -16.01
N GLU A 51 13.91 4.46 -16.84
CA GLU A 51 14.46 3.44 -17.75
C GLU A 51 15.98 3.26 -17.64
N GLN A 52 16.67 3.87 -16.67
CA GLN A 52 18.11 3.73 -16.53
C GLN A 52 18.50 2.30 -16.08
N ILE A 53 17.71 1.71 -15.16
CA ILE A 53 17.84 0.30 -14.77
C ILE A 53 16.99 -0.53 -15.72
N THR A 54 17.63 -1.47 -16.44
CA THR A 54 17.03 -2.27 -17.51
C THR A 54 17.27 -3.75 -17.30
N PRO A 55 16.59 -4.67 -17.99
CA PRO A 55 16.90 -6.10 -17.98
C PRO A 55 18.34 -6.44 -18.36
N ARG A 56 19.03 -5.59 -19.14
CA ARG A 56 20.40 -5.81 -19.57
C ARG A 56 21.45 -5.46 -18.51
N ASN A 57 21.15 -4.50 -17.64
CA ASN A 57 22.12 -3.98 -16.67
C ASN A 57 21.73 -4.20 -15.21
N VAL A 58 20.51 -4.69 -14.93
CA VAL A 58 20.03 -4.94 -13.56
C VAL A 58 20.94 -5.89 -12.78
N GLY A 59 21.60 -6.83 -13.45
CA GLY A 59 22.61 -7.72 -12.85
C GLY A 59 23.81 -7.00 -12.23
N SER A 60 24.01 -5.72 -12.55
CA SER A 60 25.08 -4.88 -12.00
C SER A 60 24.60 -3.97 -10.84
N LEU A 61 23.34 -4.08 -10.39
CA LEU A 61 22.88 -3.31 -9.24
C LEU A 61 23.73 -3.63 -8.01
N ALA A 62 24.15 -2.58 -7.32
CA ALA A 62 24.92 -2.65 -6.09
C ALA A 62 24.27 -1.77 -5.01
N LEU A 63 24.54 -2.07 -3.75
CA LEU A 63 24.13 -1.24 -2.64
C LEU A 63 24.83 0.13 -2.73
N ALA A 64 24.04 1.20 -2.83
CA ALA A 64 24.52 2.56 -2.81
C ALA A 64 24.64 3.08 -1.37
N TRP A 65 23.60 2.88 -0.57
CA TRP A 65 23.57 3.20 0.85
C TRP A 65 22.51 2.37 1.58
N ALA A 66 22.63 2.30 2.89
CA ALA A 66 21.63 1.72 3.79
C ALA A 66 21.37 2.67 4.97
N PHE A 67 20.12 2.74 5.41
CA PHE A 67 19.70 3.54 6.57
C PHE A 67 19.02 2.65 7.60
N GLN A 68 19.54 2.62 8.83
CA GLN A 68 18.91 1.92 9.95
C GLN A 68 18.03 2.88 10.74
N SER A 69 16.75 2.54 10.90
CA SER A 69 15.80 3.33 11.69
C SER A 69 16.11 3.29 13.19
N GLY A 70 16.84 2.28 13.65
CA GLY A 70 17.10 2.02 15.07
C GLY A 70 15.88 1.45 15.81
N GLN A 71 14.80 1.13 15.09
CA GLN A 71 13.58 0.54 15.65
C GLN A 71 13.56 -0.98 15.44
N THR A 72 12.94 -1.70 16.37
CA THR A 72 12.81 -3.17 16.31
C THR A 72 11.67 -3.65 15.41
N VAL A 73 10.78 -2.72 14.99
CA VAL A 73 9.64 -3.03 14.12
C VAL A 73 10.01 -2.93 12.65
N GLU A 74 9.34 -3.72 11.82
CA GLU A 74 9.51 -3.69 10.37
C GLU A 74 9.01 -2.36 9.78
N ILE A 75 9.73 -1.83 8.79
CA ILE A 75 9.28 -0.71 7.96
C ILE A 75 8.19 -1.25 7.02
N LYS A 76 6.93 -0.89 7.28
CA LYS A 76 5.77 -1.18 6.42
C LYS A 76 5.34 0.02 5.59
N SER A 77 5.96 1.17 5.82
CA SER A 77 5.67 2.39 5.08
C SER A 77 6.23 2.35 3.66
N THR A 78 5.47 2.88 2.70
CA THR A 78 6.05 3.32 1.43
C THR A 78 6.73 4.67 1.66
N PRO A 79 8.05 4.80 1.46
CA PRO A 79 8.70 6.10 1.53
C PRO A 79 8.20 7.04 0.44
N LEU A 80 8.02 8.32 0.76
CA LEU A 80 7.77 9.37 -0.22
C LEU A 80 9.10 10.00 -0.60
N LEU A 81 9.28 10.28 -1.90
CA LEU A 81 10.39 11.13 -2.38
C LEU A 81 9.87 12.46 -2.89
N VAL A 82 10.38 13.53 -2.28
CA VAL A 82 10.07 14.92 -2.60
C VAL A 82 11.35 15.73 -2.58
N ASP A 83 11.69 16.41 -3.68
CA ASP A 83 12.83 17.33 -3.79
C ASP A 83 14.16 16.73 -3.25
N GLY A 84 14.41 15.46 -3.53
CA GLY A 84 15.62 14.76 -3.10
C GLY A 84 15.63 14.31 -1.63
N VAL A 85 14.50 14.45 -0.91
CA VAL A 85 14.33 13.99 0.47
C VAL A 85 13.35 12.83 0.52
N LEU A 86 13.77 11.75 1.18
CA LEU A 86 12.94 10.59 1.48
C LEU A 86 12.28 10.76 2.85
N PHE A 87 10.95 10.66 2.88
CA PHE A 87 10.17 10.64 4.11
C PHE A 87 9.57 9.25 4.32
N PHE A 88 9.75 8.67 5.48
CA PHE A 88 9.15 7.37 5.80
C PHE A 88 8.82 7.27 7.30
N THR A 89 8.04 6.26 7.66
CA THR A 89 7.55 6.04 9.01
C THR A 89 7.79 4.62 9.49
N VAL A 90 7.87 4.48 10.80
CA VAL A 90 7.39 3.31 11.55
C VAL A 90 6.42 3.83 12.61
N PRO A 91 5.68 2.98 13.33
CA PRO A 91 4.82 3.48 14.41
C PRO A 91 5.53 4.51 15.29
N ASP A 92 4.85 5.62 15.57
CA ASP A 92 5.31 6.74 16.38
C ASP A 92 6.50 7.55 15.86
N ASN A 93 7.08 7.18 14.73
CA ASN A 93 8.30 7.84 14.23
C ASN A 93 8.21 8.22 12.76
N VAL A 94 8.78 9.38 12.43
CA VAL A 94 8.94 9.89 11.06
C VAL A 94 10.39 10.32 10.87
N TRP A 95 10.98 9.97 9.72
CA TRP A 95 12.32 10.41 9.31
C TRP A 95 12.26 11.17 8.00
N ALA A 96 13.17 12.15 7.90
CA ALA A 96 13.63 12.69 6.63
C ALA A 96 15.07 12.26 6.40
N VAL A 97 15.34 11.73 5.21
CA VAL A 97 16.64 11.19 4.82
C VAL A 97 17.01 11.75 3.46
N ASP A 98 18.24 12.20 3.30
CA ASP A 98 18.78 12.62 2.00
C ASP A 98 18.79 11.42 1.04
N ALA A 99 18.11 11.53 -0.08
CA ALA A 99 17.89 10.43 -1.02
C ALA A 99 19.16 10.02 -1.78
N LEU A 100 20.16 10.91 -1.87
CA LEU A 100 21.43 10.64 -2.54
C LEU A 100 22.39 9.85 -1.65
N SER A 101 22.49 10.24 -0.37
CA SER A 101 23.50 9.73 0.57
C SER A 101 22.97 8.78 1.63
N GLY A 102 21.66 8.74 1.89
CA GLY A 102 21.07 8.02 3.01
C GLY A 102 21.29 8.71 4.37
N GLN A 103 21.78 9.96 4.39
CA GLN A 103 22.04 10.68 5.63
C GLN A 103 20.72 11.17 6.25
N ARG A 104 20.56 10.97 7.58
CA ARG A 104 19.41 11.51 8.31
C ARG A 104 19.48 13.04 8.35
N LEU A 105 18.41 13.69 7.90
CA LEU A 105 18.23 15.13 7.98
C LEU A 105 17.56 15.51 9.31
N TRP A 106 16.44 14.85 9.63
CA TRP A 106 15.76 15.01 10.90
C TRP A 106 14.96 13.74 11.25
N GLN A 107 14.48 13.69 12.49
CA GLN A 107 13.57 12.66 13.01
C GLN A 107 12.56 13.32 13.94
N TYR A 108 11.30 12.94 13.80
CA TYR A 108 10.23 13.23 14.74
C TYR A 108 9.82 11.94 15.46
N THR A 109 9.59 12.00 16.76
CA THR A 109 9.07 10.90 17.56
C THR A 109 7.82 11.38 18.30
N TYR A 110 6.69 10.74 18.03
CA TYR A 110 5.46 10.93 18.79
C TYR A 110 5.63 10.25 20.17
N PRO A 111 5.12 10.85 21.26
CA PRO A 111 5.23 10.22 22.58
C PRO A 111 4.70 8.79 22.55
N PRO A 112 5.38 7.81 23.18
CA PRO A 112 5.01 6.41 23.12
C PRO A 112 3.56 6.21 23.51
N ASN A 113 2.86 5.48 22.66
CA ASN A 113 1.50 5.09 22.87
C ASN A 113 1.43 3.59 23.13
N HIS A 114 0.62 3.17 24.06
CA HIS A 114 0.40 1.77 24.41
C HIS A 114 -0.69 1.10 23.55
N GLY A 115 -1.11 1.76 22.45
CA GLY A 115 -2.14 1.24 21.55
C GLY A 115 -1.68 0.02 20.74
N LEU A 116 -2.64 -0.80 20.34
CA LEU A 116 -2.42 -1.87 19.38
C LEU A 116 -2.16 -1.27 17.99
N HIS A 117 -1.14 -1.78 17.32
CA HIS A 117 -0.89 -1.46 15.92
C HIS A 117 -0.09 -2.58 15.25
N ILE A 118 -0.30 -2.79 13.98
CA ILE A 118 0.39 -3.78 13.16
C ILE A 118 1.38 -3.15 12.19
N GLY A 119 1.52 -1.83 12.23
CA GLY A 119 2.46 -1.07 11.42
C GLY A 119 1.96 0.34 11.14
N ASN A 120 2.80 1.16 10.53
CA ASN A 120 2.44 2.43 9.92
C ASN A 120 2.85 2.36 8.45
N ARG A 121 1.95 2.73 7.53
CA ARG A 121 2.14 2.54 6.09
C ARG A 121 2.69 3.77 5.37
N GLY A 122 2.85 4.90 6.07
CA GLY A 122 3.51 6.07 5.50
C GLY A 122 2.80 7.38 5.78
N LEU A 123 3.05 8.33 4.91
CA LEU A 123 2.72 9.73 5.03
C LEU A 123 1.86 10.20 3.85
N GLY A 124 1.10 11.28 4.05
CA GLY A 124 0.66 12.18 3.00
C GLY A 124 1.54 13.42 2.98
N VAL A 125 1.64 14.09 1.82
CA VAL A 125 2.35 15.37 1.67
C VAL A 125 1.48 16.37 0.93
N TYR A 126 1.49 17.64 1.38
CA TYR A 126 0.86 18.75 0.68
C TYR A 126 1.52 20.07 1.07
N LYS A 127 1.92 20.86 0.09
CA LYS A 127 2.76 22.05 0.29
C LYS A 127 4.02 21.69 1.09
N ASP A 128 4.29 22.39 2.16
CA ASP A 128 5.45 22.18 3.04
C ASP A 128 5.14 21.24 4.21
N TRP A 129 4.02 20.52 4.16
CA TRP A 129 3.51 19.75 5.29
C TRP A 129 3.38 18.27 5.00
N LEU A 130 3.81 17.47 5.97
CA LEU A 130 3.60 16.02 6.04
C LEU A 130 2.43 15.73 6.98
N TYR A 131 1.70 14.67 6.67
CA TYR A 131 0.59 14.18 7.49
C TYR A 131 0.82 12.71 7.80
N PHE A 132 0.80 12.34 9.08
CA PHE A 132 0.93 10.95 9.45
C PHE A 132 -0.02 10.58 10.59
N LEU A 133 -0.46 9.32 10.60
CA LEU A 133 -1.35 8.79 11.61
C LEU A 133 -0.54 8.10 12.72
N THR A 134 -0.89 8.38 13.98
CA THR A 134 -0.32 7.70 15.14
C THR A 134 -1.12 6.46 15.49
N PRO A 135 -0.56 5.43 16.14
CA PRO A 135 -1.28 4.22 16.52
C PRO A 135 -2.54 4.46 17.34
N ASP A 136 -2.57 5.52 18.15
CA ASP A 136 -3.71 5.89 19.02
C ASP A 136 -4.77 6.75 18.33
N GLY A 137 -4.71 6.87 17.00
CA GLY A 137 -5.75 7.53 16.22
C GLY A 137 -5.67 9.04 16.16
N HIS A 138 -4.46 9.64 16.26
CA HIS A 138 -4.27 11.05 15.97
C HIS A 138 -3.67 11.24 14.56
N LEU A 139 -4.06 12.34 13.92
CA LEU A 139 -3.42 12.84 12.71
C LEU A 139 -2.48 13.99 13.11
N VAL A 140 -1.23 13.87 12.72
CA VAL A 140 -0.16 14.84 13.02
C VAL A 140 0.26 15.53 11.72
N SER A 141 0.32 16.86 11.73
CA SER A 141 0.93 17.66 10.66
C SER A 141 2.30 18.13 11.08
N LEU A 142 3.32 17.80 10.25
CA LEU A 142 4.72 18.16 10.47
C LEU A 142 5.22 19.05 9.36
N ASN A 143 6.12 19.99 9.68
CA ASN A 143 6.88 20.70 8.67
C ASN A 143 7.86 19.75 7.98
N ALA A 144 7.82 19.64 6.67
CA ALA A 144 8.67 18.73 5.90
C ALA A 144 10.15 19.09 5.96
N LYS A 145 10.50 20.37 6.23
CA LYS A 145 11.88 20.85 6.30
C LYS A 145 12.63 20.44 7.56
N ASP A 146 11.94 20.44 8.72
CA ASP A 146 12.59 20.27 10.02
C ASP A 146 11.86 19.32 10.98
N GLY A 147 10.69 18.77 10.60
CA GLY A 147 9.91 17.86 11.43
C GLY A 147 9.16 18.54 12.59
N SER A 148 9.11 19.88 12.64
CA SER A 148 8.38 20.60 13.67
C SER A 148 6.87 20.38 13.55
N VAL A 149 6.19 20.22 14.70
CA VAL A 149 4.74 19.98 14.74
C VAL A 149 4.00 21.26 14.42
N ARG A 150 3.07 21.19 13.47
CA ARG A 150 2.11 22.25 13.20
C ARG A 150 0.84 22.11 14.03
N TRP A 151 0.24 20.92 14.02
CA TRP A 151 -0.92 20.57 14.81
C TRP A 151 -1.04 19.04 14.98
N ILE A 152 -1.77 18.62 16.01
CA ILE A 152 -2.16 17.24 16.30
C ILE A 152 -3.65 17.25 16.59
N VAL A 153 -4.42 16.40 15.90
CA VAL A 153 -5.87 16.30 16.07
C VAL A 153 -6.31 14.84 16.20
N PRO A 154 -7.30 14.52 17.06
CA PRO A 154 -7.83 13.17 17.13
C PRO A 154 -8.70 12.88 15.90
N VAL A 155 -8.50 11.72 15.28
CA VAL A 155 -9.33 11.20 14.19
C VAL A 155 -10.12 9.96 14.61
N ALA A 156 -9.63 9.20 15.59
CA ALA A 156 -10.30 8.04 16.14
C ALA A 156 -10.05 7.93 17.65
N ASP A 157 -10.96 7.28 18.36
CA ASP A 157 -10.88 7.11 19.82
C ASP A 157 -10.32 5.72 20.16
N SER A 158 -9.03 5.66 20.52
CA SER A 158 -8.35 4.41 20.86
C SER A 158 -8.92 3.74 22.11
N THR A 159 -9.60 4.48 23.00
CA THR A 159 -10.24 3.90 24.20
C THR A 159 -11.46 3.03 23.85
N LYS A 160 -12.01 3.21 22.63
CA LYS A 160 -13.08 2.37 22.08
C LYS A 160 -12.56 1.18 21.28
N GLY A 161 -11.25 1.04 21.12
CA GLY A 161 -10.63 -0.03 20.35
C GLY A 161 -10.25 0.35 18.92
N TYR A 162 -10.43 1.61 18.50
CA TYR A 162 -9.88 2.08 17.22
C TYR A 162 -8.36 2.24 17.29
N TRP A 163 -7.72 1.99 16.18
CA TRP A 163 -6.32 2.31 15.92
C TRP A 163 -6.17 2.75 14.46
N THR A 164 -4.98 3.21 14.06
CA THR A 164 -4.72 3.65 12.69
C THR A 164 -3.38 3.12 12.19
N SER A 165 -3.30 2.81 10.89
CA SER A 165 -2.09 2.25 10.30
C SER A 165 -1.82 2.68 8.86
N MET A 166 -2.79 3.34 8.21
CA MET A 166 -2.69 3.72 6.80
C MET A 166 -1.83 4.96 6.57
N ALA A 167 -1.37 5.17 5.34
CA ALA A 167 -0.87 6.47 4.89
C ALA A 167 -2.06 7.36 4.50
N PRO A 168 -2.15 8.61 4.98
CA PRO A 168 -3.19 9.54 4.56
C PRO A 168 -3.18 9.77 3.05
N LEU A 169 -4.35 9.80 2.42
CA LEU A 169 -4.51 10.21 1.03
C LEU A 169 -4.82 11.71 0.98
N VAL A 170 -3.96 12.47 0.33
CA VAL A 170 -4.18 13.91 0.14
C VAL A 170 -4.75 14.16 -1.24
N VAL A 171 -5.92 14.81 -1.31
CA VAL A 171 -6.60 15.19 -2.55
C VAL A 171 -7.02 16.65 -2.44
N GLY A 172 -6.41 17.54 -3.22
CA GLY A 172 -6.71 18.97 -3.12
C GLY A 172 -6.50 19.51 -1.70
N ASN A 173 -7.55 20.04 -1.10
CA ASN A 173 -7.58 20.52 0.29
C ASN A 173 -8.18 19.50 1.27
N HIS A 174 -8.05 18.22 0.99
CA HIS A 174 -8.57 17.11 1.78
C HIS A 174 -7.44 16.17 2.19
N VAL A 175 -7.27 15.94 3.49
CA VAL A 175 -6.46 14.84 4.03
C VAL A 175 -7.42 13.74 4.44
N MET A 176 -7.52 12.71 3.61
CA MET A 176 -8.46 11.61 3.82
C MET A 176 -7.81 10.49 4.63
N VAL A 177 -8.50 10.04 5.67
CA VAL A 177 -8.03 9.00 6.60
C VAL A 177 -9.15 8.01 6.88
N GLY A 178 -8.78 6.76 7.12
CA GLY A 178 -9.67 5.71 7.60
C GLY A 178 -9.20 5.16 8.94
N THR A 179 -9.87 4.14 9.42
CA THR A 179 -9.63 3.52 10.72
C THR A 179 -9.32 2.03 10.61
N SER A 180 -8.82 1.48 11.70
CA SER A 180 -8.63 0.05 11.94
C SER A 180 -9.25 -0.33 13.29
N GLY A 181 -9.52 -1.61 13.50
CA GLY A 181 -10.04 -2.15 14.75
C GLY A 181 -10.94 -3.36 14.49
N ASP A 182 -10.76 -4.43 15.29
CA ASP A 182 -11.48 -5.71 15.17
C ASP A 182 -12.33 -6.01 16.41
N PHE A 183 -12.72 -4.95 17.13
CA PHE A 183 -13.61 -5.09 18.28
C PHE A 183 -15.08 -5.03 17.85
N ASP A 184 -15.94 -5.72 18.60
CA ASP A 184 -17.39 -5.55 18.48
C ASP A 184 -17.77 -4.08 18.71
N ASN A 185 -18.83 -3.65 18.02
CA ASN A 185 -19.37 -2.29 18.15
C ASN A 185 -18.45 -1.15 17.67
N LEU A 186 -17.58 -1.41 16.70
CA LEU A 186 -16.90 -0.36 15.95
C LEU A 186 -17.59 -0.09 14.61
N VAL A 187 -17.76 1.18 14.27
CA VAL A 187 -18.19 1.61 12.94
C VAL A 187 -16.97 2.09 12.19
N GLY A 188 -16.58 1.38 11.15
CA GLY A 188 -15.51 1.81 10.24
C GLY A 188 -15.91 3.07 9.50
N PHE A 189 -14.97 3.99 9.30
CA PHE A 189 -15.27 5.24 8.60
C PHE A 189 -14.08 5.73 7.78
N ILE A 190 -14.41 6.61 6.82
CA ILE A 190 -13.46 7.46 6.10
C ILE A 190 -13.78 8.89 6.45
N ARG A 191 -12.77 9.68 6.81
CA ARG A 191 -12.89 11.08 7.23
C ARG A 191 -11.98 11.96 6.40
N SER A 192 -12.49 13.12 5.99
CA SER A 192 -11.69 14.20 5.44
C SER A 192 -11.39 15.24 6.50
N VAL A 193 -10.14 15.65 6.54
CA VAL A 193 -9.60 16.67 7.45
C VAL A 193 -9.00 17.80 6.61
N ASP A 194 -9.31 19.03 6.98
CA ASP A 194 -8.73 20.23 6.37
C ASP A 194 -7.22 20.28 6.62
N PRO A 195 -6.37 20.32 5.58
CA PRO A 195 -4.91 20.26 5.74
C PRO A 195 -4.33 21.46 6.50
N GLU A 196 -4.98 22.62 6.48
CA GLU A 196 -4.45 23.82 7.14
C GLU A 196 -4.77 23.85 8.63
N THR A 197 -5.98 23.42 9.00
CA THR A 197 -6.50 23.59 10.36
C THR A 197 -6.64 22.31 11.16
N GLY A 198 -6.59 21.14 10.53
CA GLY A 198 -6.87 19.86 11.18
C GLY A 198 -8.36 19.61 11.48
N LYS A 199 -9.26 20.49 11.04
CA LYS A 199 -10.70 20.33 11.30
C LYS A 199 -11.31 19.27 10.38
N THR A 200 -12.20 18.44 10.95
CA THR A 200 -13.01 17.52 10.14
C THR A 200 -13.89 18.30 9.17
N GLN A 201 -13.84 17.93 7.89
CA GLN A 201 -14.67 18.48 6.83
C GLN A 201 -15.94 17.64 6.65
N TRP A 202 -15.78 16.31 6.57
CA TRP A 202 -16.86 15.34 6.50
C TRP A 202 -16.41 13.98 7.02
N GLN A 203 -17.37 13.09 7.26
CA GLN A 203 -17.15 11.67 7.57
C GLN A 203 -18.19 10.83 6.86
N TRP A 204 -17.76 9.73 6.27
CA TRP A 204 -18.62 8.68 5.74
C TRP A 204 -18.45 7.42 6.59
N ASP A 205 -19.54 6.84 7.06
CA ASP A 205 -19.56 5.64 7.90
C ASP A 205 -19.88 4.41 7.04
N ALA A 206 -19.11 3.33 7.23
CA ALA A 206 -19.21 2.10 6.43
C ALA A 206 -20.42 1.24 6.79
N THR A 207 -20.97 1.41 8.00
CA THR A 207 -22.12 0.65 8.49
C THR A 207 -23.14 1.58 9.13
N PRO A 208 -24.41 1.14 9.26
CA PRO A 208 -25.41 1.93 9.99
C PRO A 208 -24.98 2.24 11.42
N PRO A 209 -25.61 3.26 12.08
CA PRO A 209 -25.31 3.58 13.46
C PRO A 209 -25.43 2.38 14.39
N LEU A 210 -24.56 2.31 15.39
CA LEU A 210 -24.58 1.28 16.42
C LEU A 210 -25.95 1.17 17.09
N GLY A 211 -26.39 -0.06 17.36
CA GLY A 211 -27.70 -0.33 17.95
C GLY A 211 -28.84 -0.45 16.94
N THR A 212 -28.59 -0.26 15.65
CA THR A 212 -29.55 -0.60 14.61
C THR A 212 -29.74 -2.13 14.57
N ALA A 213 -30.96 -2.61 14.78
CA ALA A 213 -31.24 -4.05 14.89
C ALA A 213 -30.81 -4.80 13.63
N GLY A 214 -29.96 -5.83 13.79
CA GLY A 214 -29.45 -6.66 12.71
C GLY A 214 -28.42 -5.98 11.80
N ALA A 215 -27.98 -4.76 12.11
CA ALA A 215 -26.92 -4.11 11.37
C ALA A 215 -25.55 -4.66 11.79
N PRO A 216 -24.60 -4.79 10.85
CA PRO A 216 -23.22 -5.12 11.16
C PRO A 216 -22.55 -3.95 11.86
N SER A 217 -21.47 -4.25 12.59
CA SER A 217 -20.38 -3.32 12.89
C SER A 217 -19.14 -3.69 12.07
N GLY A 218 -18.04 -2.96 12.18
CA GLY A 218 -16.85 -3.18 11.34
C GLY A 218 -16.79 -2.27 10.11
N GLY A 219 -16.20 -2.72 9.03
CA GLY A 219 -16.03 -1.93 7.80
C GLY A 219 -14.87 -0.94 7.86
N ASN A 220 -13.85 -1.19 8.67
CA ASN A 220 -12.71 -0.30 8.84
C ASN A 220 -11.87 -0.18 7.56
N SER A 221 -11.52 1.04 7.15
CA SER A 221 -10.75 1.34 5.93
C SER A 221 -9.29 1.62 6.30
N TRP A 222 -8.51 0.56 6.47
CA TRP A 222 -7.16 0.61 7.02
C TRP A 222 -6.03 0.68 5.98
N MET A 223 -6.38 0.67 4.68
CA MET A 223 -5.46 0.89 3.57
C MET A 223 -5.70 2.23 2.89
N THR A 224 -4.68 2.71 2.18
CA THR A 224 -4.76 3.96 1.43
C THR A 224 -5.53 3.75 0.13
N GLY A 225 -6.49 4.62 -0.15
CA GLY A 225 -7.27 4.64 -1.38
C GLY A 225 -6.54 5.23 -2.58
N THR A 226 -7.25 5.35 -3.69
CA THR A 226 -6.81 5.96 -4.96
C THR A 226 -7.80 7.04 -5.40
N TYR A 227 -7.41 7.88 -6.37
CA TYR A 227 -8.22 9.02 -6.80
C TYR A 227 -8.21 9.18 -8.31
N ASP A 228 -9.39 9.43 -8.90
CA ASP A 228 -9.55 9.81 -10.29
C ASP A 228 -9.88 11.31 -10.37
N PRO A 229 -8.96 12.16 -10.86
CA PRO A 229 -9.21 13.59 -10.96
C PRO A 229 -10.25 13.96 -12.04
N ASP A 230 -10.44 13.14 -13.07
CA ASP A 230 -11.40 13.41 -14.14
C ASP A 230 -12.84 13.21 -13.65
N LEU A 231 -13.07 12.23 -12.77
CA LEU A 231 -14.37 11.93 -12.18
C LEU A 231 -14.59 12.62 -10.84
N ASN A 232 -13.53 13.18 -10.24
CA ASN A 232 -13.48 13.67 -8.87
C ASN A 232 -14.01 12.61 -7.88
N LEU A 233 -13.51 11.37 -7.98
CA LEU A 233 -13.88 10.26 -7.12
C LEU A 233 -12.64 9.64 -6.47
N ALA A 234 -12.70 9.47 -5.15
CA ALA A 234 -11.75 8.67 -4.38
C ALA A 234 -12.32 7.26 -4.18
N TYR A 235 -11.51 6.23 -4.46
CA TYR A 235 -11.90 4.83 -4.35
C TYR A 235 -11.23 4.21 -3.15
N TRP A 236 -12.02 3.47 -2.36
CA TRP A 236 -11.55 2.94 -1.10
C TRP A 236 -12.12 1.56 -0.82
N GLY A 237 -11.34 0.69 -0.20
CA GLY A 237 -11.81 -0.59 0.29
C GLY A 237 -12.19 -0.54 1.76
N THR A 238 -13.25 -1.24 2.14
CA THR A 238 -13.68 -1.41 3.53
C THR A 238 -13.37 -2.81 4.04
N GLY A 239 -13.16 -2.93 5.33
CA GLY A 239 -12.83 -4.17 6.02
C GLY A 239 -14.05 -5.03 6.34
N ASN A 240 -13.78 -6.10 7.05
CA ASN A 240 -14.73 -7.13 7.48
C ASN A 240 -15.87 -6.58 8.37
N PRO A 241 -17.01 -7.27 8.41
CA PRO A 241 -18.01 -7.06 9.45
C PRO A 241 -17.60 -7.74 10.75
N THR A 242 -18.15 -7.29 11.89
CA THR A 242 -18.01 -7.96 13.18
C THR A 242 -19.36 -8.45 13.71
N PRO A 243 -19.43 -9.60 14.39
CA PRO A 243 -18.36 -10.58 14.64
C PRO A 243 -17.78 -11.21 13.36
N VAL A 244 -16.44 -11.38 13.30
CA VAL A 244 -15.72 -11.71 12.06
C VAL A 244 -16.12 -13.10 11.51
N LEU A 245 -15.93 -14.17 12.30
CA LEU A 245 -16.12 -15.55 11.86
C LEU A 245 -17.51 -16.11 12.19
N SER A 246 -18.51 -15.22 12.40
CA SER A 246 -19.90 -15.62 12.67
C SER A 246 -20.86 -14.56 12.18
N ALA A 247 -21.85 -14.96 11.41
CA ALA A 247 -22.92 -14.08 10.93
C ALA A 247 -24.23 -14.22 11.74
N SER A 248 -24.24 -14.97 12.84
CA SER A 248 -25.45 -15.29 13.60
C SER A 248 -26.24 -14.08 14.09
N THR A 249 -25.59 -12.94 14.31
CA THR A 249 -26.19 -11.68 14.80
C THR A 249 -26.37 -10.60 13.71
N ARG A 250 -25.87 -10.83 12.50
CA ARG A 250 -25.83 -9.86 11.41
C ARG A 250 -26.30 -10.44 10.07
N PRO A 251 -27.61 -10.67 9.91
CA PRO A 251 -28.16 -11.24 8.68
C PRO A 251 -27.97 -10.33 7.47
N GLY A 252 -28.04 -10.89 6.26
CA GLY A 252 -27.91 -10.17 5.00
C GLY A 252 -26.45 -9.91 4.59
N ASP A 253 -26.25 -9.07 3.57
CA ASP A 253 -24.93 -8.85 2.94
C ASP A 253 -23.98 -7.99 3.76
N ASN A 254 -24.48 -7.31 4.78
CA ASN A 254 -23.69 -6.46 5.69
C ASN A 254 -23.06 -5.24 5.00
N LEU A 255 -23.81 -4.55 4.16
CA LEU A 255 -23.35 -3.34 3.49
C LEU A 255 -23.07 -2.19 4.47
N TYR A 256 -21.91 -1.47 4.33
CA TYR A 256 -20.89 -1.58 3.27
C TYR A 256 -19.57 -2.14 3.83
N THR A 257 -19.60 -3.25 4.52
CA THR A 257 -18.38 -4.01 4.86
C THR A 257 -17.87 -4.78 3.64
N CYS A 258 -16.59 -5.13 3.61
CA CYS A 258 -15.95 -5.86 2.50
C CYS A 258 -16.32 -5.30 1.13
N SER A 259 -16.34 -3.97 1.00
CA SER A 259 -16.83 -3.25 -0.19
C SER A 259 -15.78 -2.32 -0.76
N ILE A 260 -15.81 -2.14 -2.08
CA ILE A 260 -15.15 -1.03 -2.76
C ILE A 260 -16.17 0.11 -2.84
N VAL A 261 -15.81 1.29 -2.34
CA VAL A 261 -16.67 2.48 -2.36
C VAL A 261 -16.02 3.60 -3.16
N ALA A 262 -16.82 4.35 -3.90
CA ALA A 262 -16.41 5.56 -4.59
C ALA A 262 -17.02 6.77 -3.88
N LEU A 263 -16.18 7.65 -3.36
CA LEU A 263 -16.59 8.83 -2.59
C LEU A 263 -16.18 10.11 -3.33
N ASP A 264 -17.07 11.08 -3.36
CA ASP A 264 -16.76 12.45 -3.73
C ASP A 264 -15.88 13.07 -2.61
N PRO A 265 -14.62 13.48 -2.88
CA PRO A 265 -13.72 13.98 -1.85
C PRO A 265 -14.15 15.32 -1.25
N ASP A 266 -14.92 16.14 -1.97
CA ASP A 266 -15.38 17.45 -1.50
C ASP A 266 -16.51 17.32 -0.47
N THR A 267 -17.36 16.29 -0.62
CA THR A 267 -18.60 16.15 0.15
C THR A 267 -18.70 14.90 1.02
N GLY A 268 -17.85 13.90 0.78
CA GLY A 268 -17.93 12.57 1.40
C GLY A 268 -19.14 11.74 0.92
N LYS A 269 -19.88 12.20 -0.08
CA LYS A 269 -21.01 11.44 -0.61
C LYS A 269 -20.54 10.25 -1.44
N MET A 270 -21.11 9.09 -1.17
CA MET A 270 -20.86 7.88 -1.94
C MET A 270 -21.60 7.95 -3.29
N ALA A 271 -20.83 7.81 -4.38
CA ALA A 271 -21.36 7.72 -5.74
C ALA A 271 -21.86 6.31 -6.04
N TRP A 272 -21.08 5.30 -5.67
CA TRP A 272 -21.43 3.89 -5.84
C TRP A 272 -20.63 3.01 -4.88
N ALA A 273 -21.05 1.75 -4.73
CA ALA A 273 -20.35 0.69 -4.04
C ALA A 273 -20.46 -0.63 -4.79
N PHE A 274 -19.42 -1.47 -4.68
CA PHE A 274 -19.42 -2.87 -5.12
C PHE A 274 -18.87 -3.73 -4.00
N GLN A 275 -19.51 -4.86 -3.69
CA GLN A 275 -19.14 -5.72 -2.57
C GLN A 275 -18.50 -7.03 -3.06
N PRO A 276 -17.15 -7.15 -2.99
CA PRO A 276 -16.42 -8.38 -3.33
C PRO A 276 -16.79 -9.60 -2.47
N SER A 277 -17.06 -9.40 -1.17
CA SER A 277 -17.40 -10.47 -0.24
C SER A 277 -18.72 -10.19 0.48
N PRO A 278 -19.89 -10.49 -0.17
CA PRO A 278 -21.19 -10.40 0.50
C PRO A 278 -21.23 -11.36 1.70
N HIS A 279 -21.85 -10.94 2.80
CA HIS A 279 -22.04 -11.77 4.01
C HIS A 279 -20.74 -12.42 4.51
N ASP A 280 -19.63 -11.66 4.52
CA ASP A 280 -18.33 -12.22 4.85
C ASP A 280 -18.30 -12.84 6.26
N THR A 281 -17.74 -14.03 6.36
CA THR A 281 -17.49 -14.78 7.60
C THR A 281 -16.06 -15.34 7.68
N HIS A 282 -15.13 -14.75 6.92
CA HIS A 282 -13.79 -15.28 6.73
C HIS A 282 -12.68 -14.23 6.91
N ASP A 283 -13.04 -12.98 7.28
CA ASP A 283 -12.12 -11.84 7.38
C ASP A 283 -11.57 -11.38 6.01
N TRP A 284 -12.39 -11.45 4.97
CA TRP A 284 -11.94 -11.06 3.63
C TRP A 284 -12.32 -9.63 3.28
N ASP A 285 -11.58 -8.72 3.91
CA ASP A 285 -11.62 -7.30 3.59
C ASP A 285 -11.55 -7.05 2.08
N ALA A 286 -12.16 -5.96 1.63
CA ALA A 286 -11.93 -5.40 0.30
C ALA A 286 -10.90 -4.24 0.34
N ALA A 287 -10.06 -4.22 1.37
CA ALA A 287 -9.16 -3.10 1.67
C ALA A 287 -7.90 -3.05 0.77
N GLU A 288 -7.71 -4.00 -0.15
CA GLU A 288 -6.61 -3.98 -1.12
C GLU A 288 -6.70 -2.74 -2.03
N THR A 289 -5.53 -2.31 -2.51
CA THR A 289 -5.43 -1.11 -3.35
C THR A 289 -6.31 -1.21 -4.60
N PRO A 290 -7.27 -0.32 -4.81
CA PRO A 290 -7.94 -0.15 -6.10
C PRO A 290 -6.97 0.42 -7.13
N VAL A 291 -6.71 -0.27 -8.24
CA VAL A 291 -5.82 0.20 -9.30
C VAL A 291 -6.65 0.74 -10.46
N LEU A 292 -6.43 2.01 -10.82
CA LEU A 292 -7.20 2.68 -11.86
C LEU A 292 -6.48 2.56 -13.21
N VAL A 293 -7.21 2.12 -14.23
CA VAL A 293 -6.67 1.90 -15.57
C VAL A 293 -7.63 2.47 -16.62
N ASP A 294 -7.10 3.33 -17.48
CA ASP A 294 -7.80 3.78 -18.69
C ASP A 294 -7.30 2.98 -19.88
N GLY A 295 -8.19 2.29 -20.56
CA GLY A 295 -7.78 1.42 -21.64
C GLY A 295 -8.90 0.71 -22.36
N MET A 296 -8.52 -0.05 -23.38
CA MET A 296 -9.46 -0.88 -24.13
C MET A 296 -9.85 -2.11 -23.32
N PHE A 297 -11.14 -2.35 -23.14
CA PHE A 297 -11.68 -3.58 -22.57
C PHE A 297 -12.71 -4.16 -23.52
N ARG A 298 -12.42 -5.35 -24.07
CA ARG A 298 -13.28 -6.03 -25.06
C ARG A 298 -13.69 -5.12 -26.23
N GLY A 299 -12.74 -4.33 -26.73
CA GLY A 299 -12.94 -3.42 -27.88
C GLY A 299 -13.59 -2.07 -27.56
N ILE A 300 -13.85 -1.77 -26.30
CA ILE A 300 -14.45 -0.50 -25.84
C ILE A 300 -13.47 0.22 -24.92
N GLN A 301 -13.25 1.53 -25.14
CA GLN A 301 -12.48 2.38 -24.24
C GLN A 301 -13.24 2.54 -22.92
N ARG A 302 -12.58 2.23 -21.79
CA ARG A 302 -13.19 2.25 -20.46
C ARG A 302 -12.29 2.90 -19.42
N LYS A 303 -12.90 3.49 -18.42
CA LYS A 303 -12.29 3.86 -17.15
C LYS A 303 -12.51 2.69 -16.17
N MET A 304 -11.46 1.95 -15.84
CA MET A 304 -11.57 0.71 -15.06
C MET A 304 -10.94 0.85 -13.69
N LEU A 305 -11.47 0.10 -12.72
CA LEU A 305 -10.88 -0.18 -11.43
C LEU A 305 -10.58 -1.68 -11.36
N LEU A 306 -9.31 -2.02 -11.13
CA LEU A 306 -8.83 -3.39 -10.97
C LEU A 306 -8.54 -3.65 -9.51
N GLN A 307 -8.98 -4.80 -8.98
CA GLN A 307 -8.64 -5.23 -7.63
C GLN A 307 -8.46 -6.76 -7.55
N SER A 308 -7.37 -7.20 -6.94
CA SER A 308 -7.21 -8.57 -6.45
C SER A 308 -7.67 -8.62 -5.00
N SER A 309 -8.71 -9.39 -4.68
CA SER A 309 -9.30 -9.39 -3.34
C SER A 309 -8.80 -10.54 -2.47
N ARG A 310 -8.85 -10.35 -1.13
CA ARG A 310 -8.54 -11.40 -0.14
C ARG A 310 -9.32 -12.69 -0.40
N ASN A 311 -10.57 -12.57 -0.85
CA ASN A 311 -11.48 -13.68 -1.12
C ASN A 311 -11.08 -14.61 -2.30
N GLY A 312 -10.01 -14.27 -3.02
CA GLY A 312 -9.47 -15.07 -4.14
C GLY A 312 -9.99 -14.70 -5.52
N TYR A 313 -10.81 -13.65 -5.64
CA TYR A 313 -11.29 -13.15 -6.92
C TYR A 313 -10.55 -11.89 -7.38
N PHE A 314 -10.30 -11.82 -8.69
CA PHE A 314 -9.86 -10.64 -9.38
C PHE A 314 -11.05 -9.97 -10.04
N PHE A 315 -11.19 -8.66 -9.78
CA PHE A 315 -12.29 -7.84 -10.26
C PHE A 315 -11.79 -6.78 -11.24
N VAL A 316 -12.54 -6.56 -12.32
CA VAL A 316 -12.45 -5.39 -13.18
C VAL A 316 -13.82 -4.72 -13.17
N LEU A 317 -13.89 -3.52 -12.65
CA LEU A 317 -15.11 -2.72 -12.56
C LEU A 317 -15.03 -1.53 -13.50
N ASP A 318 -16.18 -1.09 -14.04
CA ASP A 318 -16.30 0.25 -14.60
C ASP A 318 -16.29 1.26 -13.45
N ARG A 319 -15.21 2.05 -13.30
CA ARG A 319 -15.05 2.93 -12.14
C ARG A 319 -15.96 4.15 -12.15
N THR A 320 -16.70 4.37 -13.23
CA THR A 320 -17.68 5.47 -13.31
C THR A 320 -18.97 5.15 -12.55
N ASN A 321 -19.32 3.85 -12.39
CA ASN A 321 -20.59 3.43 -11.83
C ASN A 321 -20.55 2.16 -10.97
N GLY A 322 -19.37 1.49 -10.86
CA GLY A 322 -19.18 0.27 -10.07
C GLY A 322 -19.67 -1.02 -10.74
N GLU A 323 -20.08 -0.98 -12.02
CA GLU A 323 -20.50 -2.18 -12.75
C GLU A 323 -19.36 -3.17 -12.94
N SER A 324 -19.58 -4.46 -12.64
CA SER A 324 -18.57 -5.50 -12.88
C SER A 324 -18.45 -5.82 -14.38
N LEU A 325 -17.25 -5.63 -14.90
CA LEU A 325 -16.85 -6.01 -16.26
C LEU A 325 -16.26 -7.42 -16.33
N LEU A 326 -15.61 -7.84 -15.24
CA LEU A 326 -15.00 -9.15 -15.08
C LEU A 326 -14.88 -9.51 -13.60
N THR A 327 -15.26 -10.74 -13.27
CA THR A 327 -15.00 -11.37 -11.97
C THR A 327 -14.51 -12.80 -12.23
N VAL A 328 -13.27 -13.10 -11.85
CA VAL A 328 -12.66 -14.43 -12.05
C VAL A 328 -11.80 -14.81 -10.85
N PRO A 329 -11.72 -16.09 -10.48
CA PRO A 329 -10.76 -16.53 -9.46
C PRO A 329 -9.34 -16.42 -10.00
N PHE A 330 -8.39 -16.01 -9.15
CA PHE A 330 -6.95 -16.00 -9.45
C PHE A 330 -6.15 -16.94 -8.53
N GLY A 331 -6.83 -17.79 -7.77
CA GLY A 331 -6.26 -18.82 -6.92
C GLY A 331 -7.30 -19.84 -6.50
N PRO A 332 -6.99 -20.70 -5.52
CA PRO A 332 -7.96 -21.66 -4.99
C PRO A 332 -9.11 -20.92 -4.28
N VAL A 333 -10.33 -21.19 -4.74
CA VAL A 333 -11.58 -20.67 -4.18
C VAL A 333 -12.59 -21.82 -4.03
N ASN A 334 -13.13 -22.03 -2.83
CA ASN A 334 -14.12 -23.06 -2.57
C ASN A 334 -15.34 -22.57 -1.75
N TRP A 335 -15.35 -21.28 -1.38
CA TRP A 335 -16.35 -20.67 -0.51
C TRP A 335 -17.57 -20.10 -1.25
N SER A 336 -17.49 -19.96 -2.56
CA SER A 336 -18.61 -19.43 -3.37
C SER A 336 -19.26 -20.51 -4.22
N LEU A 337 -20.57 -20.34 -4.51
CA LEU A 337 -21.36 -21.16 -5.41
C LEU A 337 -21.22 -20.73 -6.87
N GLY A 338 -20.56 -19.59 -7.13
CA GLY A 338 -20.42 -18.98 -8.44
C GLY A 338 -20.53 -17.46 -8.37
N ILE A 339 -20.79 -16.85 -9.51
CA ILE A 339 -20.91 -15.39 -9.65
C ILE A 339 -22.33 -15.05 -10.07
N ASP A 340 -22.93 -14.07 -9.44
CA ASP A 340 -24.28 -13.60 -9.80
C ASP A 340 -24.27 -12.73 -11.07
N LYS A 341 -25.45 -12.27 -11.49
CA LYS A 341 -25.62 -11.41 -12.67
C LYS A 341 -24.99 -10.02 -12.55
N HIS A 342 -24.64 -9.60 -11.33
CA HIS A 342 -23.99 -8.32 -11.04
C HIS A 342 -22.47 -8.46 -10.88
N GLY A 343 -21.93 -9.67 -11.04
CA GLY A 343 -20.51 -9.95 -10.92
C GLY A 343 -20.06 -10.18 -9.47
N GLN A 344 -20.98 -10.32 -8.52
CA GLN A 344 -20.66 -10.60 -7.12
C GLN A 344 -20.58 -12.11 -6.87
N PRO A 345 -19.59 -12.60 -6.09
CA PRO A 345 -19.56 -13.99 -5.65
C PRO A 345 -20.78 -14.32 -4.77
N ILE A 346 -21.36 -15.50 -4.98
CA ILE A 346 -22.51 -15.99 -4.19
C ILE A 346 -21.95 -16.82 -3.04
N PRO A 347 -22.08 -16.42 -1.77
CA PRO A 347 -21.61 -17.20 -0.63
C PRO A 347 -22.20 -18.60 -0.58
N ASN A 348 -21.39 -19.59 -0.22
CA ASN A 348 -21.84 -20.97 -0.01
C ASN A 348 -22.07 -21.22 1.49
N PRO A 349 -23.32 -21.39 1.97
CA PRO A 349 -23.62 -21.60 3.39
C PRO A 349 -22.93 -22.84 3.98
N ALA A 350 -22.59 -23.85 3.15
CA ALA A 350 -21.86 -25.03 3.60
C ALA A 350 -20.37 -24.73 3.91
N LYS A 351 -19.92 -23.52 3.61
CA LYS A 351 -18.55 -23.06 3.83
C LYS A 351 -18.45 -21.97 4.91
N GLU A 352 -19.55 -21.62 5.56
CA GLU A 352 -19.50 -20.82 6.76
C GLU A 352 -18.73 -21.55 7.88
N PRO A 353 -17.95 -20.83 8.71
CA PRO A 353 -17.30 -21.42 9.85
C PRO A 353 -18.29 -22.15 10.76
N ALA A 354 -17.90 -23.32 11.28
CA ALA A 354 -18.76 -24.15 12.13
C ALA A 354 -17.97 -24.76 13.29
N PRO A 355 -18.63 -25.17 14.39
CA PRO A 355 -17.93 -25.73 15.55
C PRO A 355 -17.09 -26.97 15.24
N ASP A 356 -17.46 -27.75 14.23
CA ASP A 356 -16.77 -28.98 13.76
C ASP A 356 -15.72 -28.69 12.67
N GLY A 357 -15.52 -27.43 12.31
CA GLY A 357 -14.55 -26.94 11.31
C GLY A 357 -15.02 -27.04 9.87
N ARG A 358 -14.52 -26.13 9.04
CA ARG A 358 -14.76 -26.13 7.58
C ARG A 358 -13.45 -25.89 6.84
N LEU A 359 -13.16 -26.73 5.86
CA LEU A 359 -12.03 -26.54 4.95
C LEU A 359 -12.36 -25.43 3.95
N ILE A 360 -11.58 -24.34 4.00
CA ILE A 360 -11.76 -23.11 3.23
C ILE A 360 -10.50 -22.81 2.42
N ALA A 361 -10.68 -22.19 1.28
CA ALA A 361 -9.65 -21.59 0.43
C ALA A 361 -10.17 -20.28 -0.16
N PRO A 362 -9.36 -19.23 -0.07
CA PRO A 362 -8.07 -19.10 0.63
C PRO A 362 -8.23 -19.09 2.17
N ASP A 363 -7.10 -18.99 2.91
CA ASP A 363 -7.10 -18.80 4.37
C ASP A 363 -7.53 -17.38 4.79
N GLU A 364 -7.49 -17.08 6.08
CA GLU A 364 -7.85 -15.76 6.64
C GLU A 364 -7.01 -14.64 6.07
N SER A 365 -5.70 -14.84 5.90
CA SER A 365 -4.81 -13.85 5.27
C SER A 365 -5.20 -13.52 3.83
N GLY A 366 -5.96 -14.38 3.19
CA GLY A 366 -6.52 -14.21 1.85
C GLY A 366 -5.52 -14.43 0.72
N MET A 367 -6.05 -14.51 -0.49
CA MET A 367 -5.26 -14.68 -1.72
C MET A 367 -4.40 -13.46 -2.04
N ALA A 368 -4.87 -12.26 -1.73
CA ALA A 368 -4.12 -11.00 -1.67
C ALA A 368 -4.35 -10.31 -0.32
N ASN A 369 -3.57 -9.29 0.00
CA ASN A 369 -3.73 -8.51 1.22
C ASN A 369 -3.09 -7.12 1.00
N PHE A 370 -2.68 -6.40 2.04
CA PHE A 370 -2.14 -5.03 2.04
C PHE A 370 -0.96 -4.77 1.07
N ARG A 371 -0.36 -5.80 0.51
CA ARG A 371 0.81 -5.70 -0.39
C ARG A 371 0.36 -5.11 -1.71
N SER A 372 0.80 -3.87 -1.96
CA SER A 372 0.35 -3.16 -3.16
C SER A 372 0.71 -3.94 -4.43
N PRO A 373 -0.26 -4.16 -5.34
CA PRO A 373 0.02 -4.66 -6.68
C PRO A 373 0.68 -3.58 -7.54
N SER A 374 1.02 -3.94 -8.77
CA SER A 374 1.43 -2.99 -9.80
C SER A 374 0.76 -3.32 -11.13
N PHE A 375 0.47 -2.32 -11.93
CA PHE A 375 -0.04 -2.49 -13.29
C PHE A 375 1.00 -2.01 -14.30
N ASP A 376 1.37 -2.88 -15.24
CA ASP A 376 2.26 -2.51 -16.34
C ASP A 376 1.44 -2.18 -17.59
N PRO A 377 1.35 -0.90 -17.99
CA PRO A 377 0.54 -0.48 -19.14
C PRO A 377 1.07 -0.98 -20.48
N LYS A 378 2.37 -1.32 -20.59
CA LYS A 378 2.95 -1.84 -21.84
C LYS A 378 2.50 -3.26 -22.16
N THR A 379 2.38 -4.10 -21.14
CA THR A 379 1.98 -5.50 -21.29
C THR A 379 0.50 -5.76 -20.98
N GLY A 380 -0.17 -4.82 -20.32
CA GLY A 380 -1.53 -5.00 -19.80
C GLY A 380 -1.59 -6.02 -18.65
N LEU A 381 -0.51 -6.18 -17.90
CA LEU A 381 -0.42 -7.12 -16.79
C LEU A 381 -0.65 -6.42 -15.46
N PHE A 382 -1.60 -6.92 -14.70
CA PHE A 382 -1.78 -6.65 -13.28
C PHE A 382 -0.94 -7.66 -12.50
N ILE A 383 0.07 -7.17 -11.77
CA ILE A 383 1.04 -8.02 -11.09
C ILE A 383 0.83 -7.90 -9.59
N VAL A 384 0.61 -9.03 -8.93
CA VAL A 384 0.21 -9.09 -7.53
C VAL A 384 1.04 -10.11 -6.76
N SER A 385 1.30 -9.77 -5.50
CA SER A 385 1.84 -10.67 -4.49
C SER A 385 0.69 -11.49 -3.90
N ALA A 386 0.63 -12.78 -4.21
CA ALA A 386 -0.50 -13.65 -3.93
C ALA A 386 -0.14 -14.81 -2.99
N HIS A 387 -1.15 -15.34 -2.29
CA HIS A 387 -1.01 -16.40 -1.29
C HIS A 387 -2.04 -17.52 -1.48
N PRO A 388 -1.86 -18.39 -2.49
CA PRO A 388 -2.68 -19.59 -2.56
C PRO A 388 -2.53 -20.43 -1.30
N SER A 389 -3.67 -20.68 -0.61
CA SER A 389 -3.67 -21.27 0.73
C SER A 389 -4.97 -22.00 1.05
N TYR A 390 -4.92 -22.83 2.11
CA TYR A 390 -6.05 -23.55 2.68
C TYR A 390 -5.98 -23.50 4.20
N SER A 391 -7.15 -23.34 4.84
CA SER A 391 -7.31 -23.30 6.30
C SER A 391 -8.55 -24.06 6.74
N ILE A 392 -8.62 -24.46 8.02
CA ILE A 392 -9.85 -24.93 8.65
C ILE A 392 -10.37 -23.83 9.56
N TYR A 393 -11.59 -23.37 9.28
CA TYR A 393 -12.26 -22.34 10.05
C TYR A 393 -13.23 -22.96 11.07
N PHE A 394 -13.19 -22.47 12.30
CA PHE A 394 -14.05 -22.87 13.40
C PHE A 394 -14.85 -21.68 13.91
N ALA A 395 -16.16 -21.82 13.99
CA ALA A 395 -17.00 -20.87 14.69
C ALA A 395 -17.00 -21.14 16.21
N LYS A 396 -17.05 -20.07 16.98
CA LYS A 396 -17.28 -20.08 18.44
C LYS A 396 -18.42 -19.11 18.76
N PRO A 397 -19.14 -19.29 19.88
CA PRO A 397 -20.07 -18.26 20.34
C PRO A 397 -19.34 -16.90 20.50
N ALA A 398 -19.97 -15.83 20.06
CA ALA A 398 -19.48 -14.49 20.32
C ALA A 398 -19.52 -14.24 21.84
N ASP A 399 -18.40 -13.83 22.42
CA ASP A 399 -18.27 -13.58 23.86
C ASP A 399 -18.43 -12.10 24.24
N GLY A 400 -18.72 -11.25 23.23
CA GLY A 400 -18.98 -9.82 23.40
C GLY A 400 -17.75 -8.95 23.71
N THR A 401 -16.54 -9.52 23.72
CA THR A 401 -15.29 -8.81 24.04
C THR A 401 -14.34 -8.70 22.85
N TYR A 402 -14.26 -9.72 22.01
CA TYR A 402 -13.44 -9.73 20.82
C TYR A 402 -14.29 -10.07 19.61
N GLY A 403 -14.26 -9.21 18.60
CA GLY A 403 -15.08 -9.34 17.38
C GLY A 403 -14.81 -10.57 16.51
N TRP A 404 -14.00 -11.54 16.95
CA TRP A 404 -13.61 -12.67 16.10
C TRP A 404 -14.63 -13.82 16.06
N ALA A 405 -15.21 -14.21 17.19
CA ALA A 405 -16.19 -15.31 17.30
C ALA A 405 -15.77 -16.60 16.59
N GLY A 406 -14.49 -16.93 16.62
CA GLY A 406 -13.94 -18.12 15.98
C GLY A 406 -12.43 -18.15 15.94
N ALA A 407 -11.90 -19.06 15.12
CA ALA A 407 -10.48 -19.16 14.79
C ALA A 407 -10.31 -19.87 13.44
N ASP A 408 -9.21 -19.62 12.76
CA ASP A 408 -8.75 -20.41 11.63
C ASP A 408 -7.41 -21.11 11.95
N TYR A 409 -7.15 -22.21 11.24
CA TYR A 409 -5.91 -22.96 11.35
C TYR A 409 -5.38 -23.26 9.94
N GLY A 410 -4.31 -22.57 9.56
CA GLY A 410 -3.65 -22.76 8.27
C GLY A 410 -3.14 -24.18 8.10
N LEU A 411 -3.47 -24.82 6.99
CA LEU A 411 -3.02 -26.16 6.61
C LEU A 411 -1.87 -26.10 5.62
N TRP A 412 -1.96 -25.24 4.64
CA TRP A 412 -1.00 -25.10 3.58
C TRP A 412 -1.11 -23.69 2.96
N GLY A 413 0.03 -23.15 2.53
CA GLY A 413 0.09 -21.90 1.79
C GLY A 413 1.49 -21.62 1.29
N LYS A 414 1.58 -20.90 0.19
CA LYS A 414 2.84 -20.42 -0.37
C LYS A 414 2.71 -18.98 -0.89
N GLY A 415 3.84 -18.27 -0.90
CA GLY A 415 3.92 -16.98 -1.53
C GLY A 415 4.23 -17.11 -3.03
N VAL A 416 3.53 -16.34 -3.85
CA VAL A 416 3.80 -16.26 -5.29
C VAL A 416 3.66 -14.81 -5.77
N ILE A 417 4.32 -14.49 -6.90
CA ILE A 417 3.95 -13.32 -7.70
C ILE A 417 3.19 -13.82 -8.92
N GLU A 418 2.02 -13.28 -9.16
CA GLU A 418 1.18 -13.61 -10.31
C GLU A 418 1.00 -12.40 -11.20
N ALA A 419 1.07 -12.62 -12.51
CA ALA A 419 0.76 -11.62 -13.52
C ALA A 419 -0.55 -11.98 -14.20
N ILE A 420 -1.57 -11.16 -14.01
CA ILE A 420 -2.92 -11.36 -14.49
C ILE A 420 -3.15 -10.44 -15.68
N ASP A 421 -3.56 -11.00 -16.80
CA ASP A 421 -4.02 -10.23 -17.96
C ASP A 421 -5.36 -9.57 -17.62
N TYR A 422 -5.42 -8.24 -17.57
CA TYR A 422 -6.58 -7.53 -17.06
C TYR A 422 -7.84 -7.69 -17.95
N GLN A 423 -7.68 -7.98 -19.25
CA GLN A 423 -8.81 -8.13 -20.18
C GLN A 423 -9.49 -9.49 -20.04
N THR A 424 -8.73 -10.50 -19.65
CA THR A 424 -9.21 -11.90 -19.61
C THR A 424 -9.25 -12.50 -18.21
N GLY A 425 -8.54 -11.90 -17.25
CA GLY A 425 -8.33 -12.45 -15.91
C GLY A 425 -7.42 -13.69 -15.88
N LYS A 426 -6.79 -14.06 -17.00
CA LYS A 426 -5.91 -15.23 -17.05
C LYS A 426 -4.55 -14.92 -16.47
N ILE A 427 -4.04 -15.80 -15.61
CA ILE A 427 -2.65 -15.76 -15.14
C ILE A 427 -1.73 -16.10 -16.32
N ARG A 428 -0.84 -15.16 -16.65
CA ARG A 428 0.13 -15.29 -17.75
C ARG A 428 1.39 -15.99 -17.29
N TRP A 429 1.81 -15.70 -16.06
CA TRP A 429 2.93 -16.36 -15.40
C TRP A 429 2.77 -16.28 -13.88
N THR A 430 3.43 -17.23 -13.20
CA THR A 430 3.54 -17.30 -11.74
C THR A 430 5.01 -17.48 -11.38
N HIS A 431 5.51 -16.68 -10.41
CA HIS A 431 6.85 -16.82 -9.83
C HIS A 431 6.73 -17.29 -8.38
N ASP A 432 7.34 -18.42 -8.03
CA ASP A 432 7.28 -19.02 -6.69
C ASP A 432 8.24 -18.28 -5.72
N LEU A 433 7.73 -17.79 -4.60
CA LEU A 433 8.51 -17.13 -3.55
C LEU A 433 8.85 -18.07 -2.38
N GLY A 434 8.26 -19.26 -2.35
CA GLY A 434 8.43 -20.24 -1.28
C GLY A 434 7.23 -20.38 -0.34
N THR A 435 7.38 -21.20 0.69
CA THR A 435 6.32 -21.51 1.66
C THR A 435 6.02 -20.31 2.56
N GLY A 436 4.74 -20.08 2.85
CA GLY A 436 4.23 -19.04 3.74
C GLY A 436 3.70 -17.80 3.01
N THR A 437 3.26 -16.81 3.78
CA THR A 437 2.65 -15.58 3.27
C THR A 437 3.71 -14.63 2.73
N PRO A 438 3.60 -14.11 1.51
CA PRO A 438 4.57 -13.15 0.95
C PRO A 438 4.66 -11.90 1.84
N GLY A 439 5.81 -11.22 1.80
CA GLY A 439 6.04 -9.99 2.57
C GLY A 439 5.87 -8.73 1.74
N ALA A 440 6.52 -8.70 0.59
CA ALA A 440 6.63 -7.51 -0.26
C ALA A 440 5.45 -7.34 -1.22
N GLY A 441 5.13 -6.10 -1.56
CA GLY A 441 4.35 -5.78 -2.74
C GLY A 441 5.23 -5.65 -3.99
N VAL A 442 4.70 -5.03 -5.04
CA VAL A 442 5.28 -5.03 -6.38
C VAL A 442 5.50 -3.60 -6.88
N LEU A 443 6.54 -3.42 -7.69
CA LEU A 443 6.83 -2.24 -8.50
C LEU A 443 7.17 -2.70 -9.91
N THR A 444 6.55 -2.11 -10.93
CA THR A 444 6.96 -2.29 -12.34
C THR A 444 7.63 -1.05 -12.90
N THR A 445 8.42 -1.23 -13.94
CA THR A 445 9.09 -0.12 -14.63
C THR A 445 8.90 -0.18 -16.13
N ASN A 446 8.97 0.98 -16.75
CA ASN A 446 8.87 1.15 -18.19
C ASN A 446 9.95 0.38 -18.97
N SER A 447 11.08 0.06 -18.31
CA SER A 447 12.15 -0.78 -18.87
C SER A 447 11.82 -2.27 -18.94
N GLY A 448 10.68 -2.73 -18.36
CA GLY A 448 10.24 -4.13 -18.35
C GLY A 448 10.75 -4.94 -17.15
N LEU A 449 11.02 -4.28 -16.03
CA LEU A 449 11.39 -4.92 -14.77
C LEU A 449 10.23 -4.90 -13.78
N THR A 450 10.11 -5.99 -13.04
CA THR A 450 9.24 -6.13 -11.88
C THR A 450 10.10 -6.35 -10.64
N PHE A 451 9.99 -5.45 -9.64
CA PHE A 451 10.71 -5.57 -8.37
C PHE A 451 9.79 -6.01 -7.25
N THR A 452 10.29 -6.91 -6.40
CA THR A 452 9.60 -7.46 -5.22
C THR A 452 10.60 -8.04 -4.23
N GLY A 453 10.15 -8.82 -3.25
CA GLY A 453 10.99 -9.57 -2.33
C GLY A 453 10.45 -10.98 -2.08
N ASP A 454 11.35 -11.92 -1.79
CA ASP A 454 11.00 -13.31 -1.48
C ASP A 454 10.86 -13.56 0.05
N MET A 455 10.47 -14.78 0.39
CA MET A 455 10.31 -15.23 1.77
C MET A 455 11.64 -15.47 2.51
N LYS A 456 12.76 -15.49 1.78
CA LYS A 456 14.11 -15.73 2.32
C LYS A 456 14.88 -14.45 2.62
N GLY A 457 14.26 -13.29 2.39
CA GLY A 457 14.87 -11.98 2.61
C GLY A 457 15.75 -11.51 1.44
N ASN A 458 15.41 -11.92 0.22
CA ASN A 458 16.02 -11.36 -0.98
C ASN A 458 15.12 -10.28 -1.59
N VAL A 459 15.75 -9.23 -2.09
CA VAL A 459 15.17 -8.34 -3.10
C VAL A 459 15.29 -9.02 -4.45
N LEU A 460 14.24 -9.00 -5.26
CA LEU A 460 14.20 -9.62 -6.58
C LEU A 460 13.93 -8.59 -7.67
N ALA A 461 14.60 -8.74 -8.81
CA ALA A 461 14.21 -8.15 -10.07
C ALA A 461 13.80 -9.26 -11.04
N LEU A 462 12.57 -9.21 -11.52
CA LEU A 462 11.99 -10.16 -12.45
C LEU A 462 11.79 -9.50 -13.82
N ASP A 463 11.85 -10.29 -14.88
CA ASP A 463 11.38 -9.88 -16.20
C ASP A 463 9.84 -9.78 -16.17
N THR A 464 9.30 -8.61 -16.43
CA THR A 464 7.86 -8.34 -16.36
C THR A 464 7.05 -9.22 -17.33
N SER A 465 7.64 -9.62 -18.47
CA SER A 465 6.92 -10.38 -19.50
C SER A 465 6.71 -11.85 -19.16
N ASN A 466 7.56 -12.43 -18.28
CA ASN A 466 7.59 -13.89 -18.05
C ASN A 466 7.89 -14.32 -16.60
N GLY A 467 8.17 -13.39 -15.69
CA GLY A 467 8.44 -13.64 -14.27
C GLY A 467 9.79 -14.28 -13.95
N LYS A 468 10.74 -14.37 -14.91
CA LYS A 468 12.07 -14.92 -14.65
C LYS A 468 12.91 -13.96 -13.82
N THR A 469 13.62 -14.49 -12.83
CA THR A 469 14.60 -13.72 -12.04
C THR A 469 15.77 -13.28 -12.90
N LEU A 470 16.03 -11.98 -12.92
CA LEU A 470 17.18 -11.37 -13.60
C LEU A 470 18.27 -10.95 -12.62
N TRP A 471 17.88 -10.63 -11.37
CA TRP A 471 18.80 -10.24 -10.31
C TRP A 471 18.16 -10.47 -8.94
N HIS A 472 19.01 -10.71 -7.94
CA HIS A 472 18.60 -10.73 -6.54
C HIS A 472 19.73 -10.23 -5.64
N ALA A 473 19.37 -9.73 -4.46
CA ALA A 473 20.30 -9.38 -3.39
C ALA A 473 19.72 -9.72 -2.03
N GLY A 474 20.53 -10.32 -1.17
CA GLY A 474 20.15 -10.59 0.21
C GLY A 474 20.05 -9.29 1.01
N SER A 475 18.95 -9.08 1.71
CA SER A 475 18.71 -7.93 2.59
C SER A 475 18.68 -8.29 4.09
N GLY A 476 18.82 -9.58 4.41
CA GLY A 476 18.96 -10.08 5.78
C GLY A 476 17.65 -10.33 6.53
N ALA A 477 16.52 -9.78 6.09
CA ALA A 477 15.20 -10.02 6.65
C ALA A 477 14.12 -9.87 5.57
N ARG A 478 12.91 -10.36 5.85
CA ARG A 478 11.76 -10.24 4.95
C ARG A 478 11.44 -8.76 4.69
N MET A 479 11.09 -8.43 3.46
CA MET A 479 10.51 -7.14 3.11
C MET A 479 9.04 -7.10 3.55
N ALA A 480 8.60 -5.97 4.12
CA ALA A 480 7.23 -5.77 4.56
C ALA A 480 6.53 -4.60 3.84
N THR A 481 7.20 -3.98 2.87
CA THR A 481 6.65 -2.91 2.02
C THR A 481 6.91 -3.19 0.54
N SER A 482 6.28 -2.40 -0.32
CA SER A 482 6.53 -2.47 -1.77
C SER A 482 7.76 -1.63 -2.12
N PRO A 483 8.61 -2.07 -3.06
CA PRO A 483 9.71 -1.27 -3.58
C PRO A 483 9.22 0.03 -4.22
N ILE A 484 10.06 1.05 -4.24
CA ILE A 484 9.90 2.25 -5.06
C ILE A 484 11.17 2.50 -5.87
N THR A 485 11.08 3.31 -6.93
CA THR A 485 12.25 3.78 -7.66
C THR A 485 12.16 5.27 -7.92
N TYR A 486 13.30 5.92 -7.92
CA TYR A 486 13.42 7.37 -8.09
C TYR A 486 14.73 7.73 -8.76
N GLU A 487 14.85 8.99 -9.17
CA GLU A 487 16.11 9.52 -9.71
C GLU A 487 16.54 10.77 -8.93
N VAL A 488 17.82 10.82 -8.55
CA VAL A 488 18.45 12.01 -7.95
C VAL A 488 19.84 12.17 -8.52
N ALA A 489 20.22 13.41 -8.83
CA ALA A 489 21.49 13.77 -9.46
C ALA A 489 21.78 12.95 -10.76
N GLY A 490 20.76 12.66 -11.56
CA GLY A 490 20.88 11.92 -12.83
C GLY A 490 21.13 10.42 -12.66
N ARG A 491 20.94 9.87 -11.46
CA ARG A 491 21.12 8.46 -11.15
C ARG A 491 19.82 7.86 -10.61
N GLN A 492 19.39 6.75 -11.21
CA GLN A 492 18.23 5.99 -10.76
C GLN A 492 18.59 5.08 -9.59
N TYR A 493 17.71 5.06 -8.58
CA TYR A 493 17.79 4.20 -7.40
C TYR A 493 16.54 3.33 -7.31
N LEU A 494 16.74 2.08 -6.92
CA LEU A 494 15.71 1.21 -6.39
C LEU A 494 15.77 1.30 -4.85
N LEU A 495 14.67 1.63 -4.18
CA LEU A 495 14.59 1.66 -2.73
C LEU A 495 13.73 0.50 -2.23
N THR A 496 14.26 -0.21 -1.25
CA THR A 496 13.61 -1.35 -0.60
C THR A 496 13.75 -1.24 0.91
N SER A 497 12.91 -1.95 1.67
CA SER A 497 13.11 -2.10 3.10
C SER A 497 13.25 -3.57 3.48
N SER A 498 13.94 -3.84 4.58
CA SER A 498 14.03 -5.18 5.16
C SER A 498 14.19 -5.03 6.67
N GLY A 499 13.26 -5.58 7.46
CA GLY A 499 13.17 -5.27 8.87
C GLY A 499 13.09 -3.75 9.11
N GLY A 500 13.92 -3.21 9.97
CA GLY A 500 14.01 -1.77 10.29
C GLY A 500 15.00 -0.97 9.42
N VAL A 501 15.41 -1.48 8.25
CA VAL A 501 16.45 -0.89 7.41
C VAL A 501 15.91 -0.55 6.02
N LEU A 502 16.25 0.65 5.51
CA LEU A 502 16.11 1.01 4.09
C LEU A 502 17.40 0.69 3.34
N PHE A 503 17.29 0.17 2.12
CA PHE A 503 18.38 -0.12 1.21
C PHE A 503 18.14 0.58 -0.13
N ALA A 504 19.08 1.42 -0.56
CA ALA A 504 19.08 2.00 -1.90
C ALA A 504 20.08 1.28 -2.79
N TRP A 505 19.58 0.76 -3.89
CA TRP A 505 20.35 0.04 -4.90
C TRP A 505 20.47 0.89 -6.16
N ALA A 506 21.65 0.93 -6.77
CA ALA A 506 21.85 1.68 -8.01
C ALA A 506 22.92 1.03 -8.86
N LEU A 507 22.97 1.37 -10.15
CA LEU A 507 24.06 0.97 -11.01
C LEU A 507 25.38 1.61 -10.52
N PRO A 508 26.52 0.92 -10.59
CA PRO A 508 27.81 1.54 -10.31
C PRO A 508 27.99 2.80 -11.17
N PRO A 509 28.68 3.84 -10.68
CA PRO A 509 29.07 4.95 -11.53
C PRO A 509 29.83 4.43 -12.74
N THR A 510 29.49 4.89 -13.93
CA THR A 510 30.33 4.63 -15.11
C THR A 510 31.72 5.18 -14.81
N ALA A 511 32.74 4.33 -14.90
CA ALA A 511 34.11 4.78 -14.69
C ALA A 511 34.36 5.97 -15.62
N SER A 512 34.72 7.12 -15.03
CA SER A 512 35.22 8.25 -15.81
C SER A 512 36.42 7.78 -16.64
N PRO A 513 36.57 8.18 -17.92
CA PRO A 513 37.71 7.80 -18.74
C PRO A 513 39.08 8.28 -18.19
N ASP A 514 39.09 9.10 -17.15
CA ASP A 514 40.31 9.62 -16.51
C ASP A 514 40.93 8.63 -15.50
N LYS A 515 41.37 7.46 -15.95
CA LYS A 515 42.30 6.58 -15.24
C LYS A 515 43.69 6.60 -15.85
N ASP A 516 44.29 7.78 -16.02
CA ASP A 516 45.70 7.88 -16.42
C ASP A 516 46.49 8.88 -15.56
N GLN A 517 46.25 9.01 -14.26
CA GLN A 517 47.09 9.82 -13.37
C GLN A 517 47.58 9.08 -12.12
N TRP A 518 47.79 7.74 -12.20
CA TRP A 518 48.64 7.07 -11.24
C TRP A 518 49.90 6.54 -11.95
N LYS A 519 50.72 7.44 -12.48
CA LYS A 519 52.16 7.12 -12.73
C LYS A 519 52.88 7.31 -11.43
N GLY A 520 53.21 6.19 -10.77
CA GLY A 520 54.07 6.17 -9.61
C GLY A 520 55.37 6.89 -9.92
N SER A 521 55.70 7.84 -9.06
CA SER A 521 57.08 8.32 -8.90
C SER A 521 57.82 7.34 -7.97
N ASN A 522 58.79 6.67 -8.53
CA ASN A 522 59.83 5.96 -7.79
C ASN A 522 60.58 6.90 -6.86
#